data_c7cc9757f1385c34e2346f93423f15ad
#
_entry.id   c7cc9757f1385c34e2346f93423f15ad
#
_cell.length_a   1.000
_cell.length_b   1.000
_cell.length_c   1.000
_cell.angle_alpha   90.00
_cell.angle_beta   90.00
_cell.angle_gamma   90.00
#
_symmetry.space_group_name_H-M   'P 1'
#
loop_
_entity.id
_entity.type
_entity.pdbx_description
1 polymer ?
#
loop_
_entity_poly.entity_id
_entity_poly.type
_entity_poly.pdbx_seq_one_letter_code
_entity_poly.pdbx_strand_id
1 'polypeptide(L)'
;MLEYIQRNQECPPERGLYLYDKFIDPPEFISYQEFPEQVAAYADFFRDQGIEPGTRVLFPFETSSAVIFAFLGLMELGAVPLSVKPLVLDTPRAAYLDFIGRVARDYDAARVLQVPTLDTLDLPAPGLPLPPAGMRKPGARLRTPAADELAFVQFSSGSTSFPKGIPVRQDMLRSNLAMITRTDGRVPEERVSSWLPLYHDMGLVGGLLSCLAVGCDLLLAEPITFLFDARGWWEHMAREGAAGTVIPNFAVDYSLKLMQDLDAEEIAEIDLSGMRSIYLGSEPINLPNLNAFLDLMAPAGLRRDVFMPCYGMAEAVLLVSSRPVGSEIRVVPSPSGVPAVSVGRPMPEYTVRLRDEEGRVCAERQLGEIEVAGGSLAASYLDKQAPLVGDDGYYATGDIGFLDDGELFITGRISDRIKVGGQSYFASDFEQAVERLDFVRDGRTCVLQIGQDIVVLAEVDRTARDDVEGSRARIVDHLVKTVGVTVRSSDVHYLRPGQLERTSSGKLRRRAMAEAYEQGRLKGLTLDPPAGG
;
A
#
# COMPACT_ATOMS: atom_id res chain seq x y z
N MET A 1 5.71 14.10 15.36
CA MET A 1 6.22 14.43 14.00
C MET A 1 6.97 15.78 13.95
N LEU A 2 6.36 16.83 14.40
CA LEU A 2 6.92 18.18 14.36
C LEU A 2 8.27 18.34 15.09
N GLU A 3 8.48 17.59 16.17
CA GLU A 3 9.76 17.53 16.89
C GLU A 3 10.91 17.01 16.02
N TYR A 4 10.65 16.02 15.18
CA TYR A 4 11.64 15.50 14.23
C TYR A 4 11.99 16.56 13.18
N ILE A 5 10.98 17.24 12.62
CA ILE A 5 11.18 18.33 11.68
C ILE A 5 11.98 19.45 12.30
N GLN A 6 11.66 19.85 13.55
CA GLN A 6 12.44 20.89 14.26
C GLN A 6 13.89 20.47 14.49
N ARG A 7 14.14 19.21 14.86
CA ARG A 7 15.51 18.68 15.04
C ARG A 7 16.29 18.67 13.73
N ASN A 8 15.63 18.36 12.61
CA ASN A 8 16.27 18.27 11.30
C ASN A 8 16.75 19.63 10.77
N GLN A 9 16.40 20.75 11.41
CA GLN A 9 17.01 22.06 11.14
C GLN A 9 18.53 22.07 11.38
N GLU A 10 19.04 21.13 12.18
CA GLU A 10 20.47 20.98 12.47
C GLU A 10 21.18 20.06 11.46
N CYS A 11 20.47 19.46 10.51
CA CYS A 11 21.05 18.64 9.45
C CYS A 11 21.94 19.49 8.52
N PRO A 12 22.94 18.90 7.84
CA PRO A 12 23.67 19.55 6.77
C PRO A 12 22.74 20.13 5.69
N PRO A 13 23.09 21.26 5.05
CA PRO A 13 22.20 21.95 4.10
C PRO A 13 21.86 21.13 2.84
N GLU A 14 22.68 20.15 2.50
CA GLU A 14 22.46 19.21 1.40
C GLU A 14 21.49 18.07 1.74
N ARG A 15 21.05 17.95 3.03
CA ARG A 15 20.06 16.97 3.46
C ARG A 15 18.66 17.49 3.22
N GLY A 16 17.82 16.64 2.63
CA GLY A 16 16.47 17.11 2.36
C GLY A 16 15.58 16.17 1.58
N LEU A 17 14.54 16.79 1.06
CA LEU A 17 13.56 16.19 0.16
C LEU A 17 13.97 16.55 -1.28
N TYR A 18 14.06 15.53 -2.12
CA TYR A 18 14.31 15.60 -3.56
C TYR A 18 13.06 15.11 -4.28
N LEU A 19 12.35 16.01 -4.96
CA LEU A 19 11.14 15.69 -5.72
C LEU A 19 11.46 15.58 -7.20
N TYR A 20 11.10 14.46 -7.80
CA TYR A 20 11.37 14.13 -9.20
C TYR A 20 10.07 14.06 -10.00
N ASP A 21 9.97 14.84 -11.08
CA ASP A 21 8.92 14.67 -12.09
C ASP A 21 9.22 13.47 -12.98
N LYS A 22 10.50 13.31 -13.35
CA LYS A 22 11.05 12.13 -14.03
C LYS A 22 12.38 11.77 -13.40
N PHE A 23 12.72 10.49 -13.39
CA PHE A 23 13.95 10.01 -12.77
C PHE A 23 15.24 10.53 -13.40
N ILE A 24 15.19 11.02 -14.65
CA ILE A 24 16.34 11.57 -15.38
C ILE A 24 16.49 13.09 -15.24
N ASP A 25 15.43 13.78 -14.80
CA ASP A 25 15.44 15.24 -14.67
C ASP A 25 16.05 15.65 -13.30
N PRO A 26 16.60 16.86 -13.18
CA PRO A 26 17.03 17.36 -11.88
C PRO A 26 15.82 17.54 -10.96
N PRO A 27 15.93 17.17 -9.66
CA PRO A 27 14.82 17.30 -8.71
C PRO A 27 14.60 18.75 -8.26
N GLU A 28 13.39 19.03 -7.81
CA GLU A 28 13.16 20.10 -6.85
C GLU A 28 13.78 19.68 -5.51
N PHE A 29 14.77 20.43 -5.03
CA PHE A 29 15.43 20.17 -3.76
C PHE A 29 14.96 21.11 -2.67
N ILE A 30 14.61 20.57 -1.50
CA ILE A 30 14.20 21.34 -0.32
C ILE A 30 15.01 20.85 0.88
N SER A 31 15.91 21.73 1.39
CA SER A 31 16.71 21.41 2.56
C SER A 31 15.85 21.23 3.82
N TYR A 32 16.19 20.24 4.65
CA TYR A 32 15.53 20.05 5.94
C TYR A 32 15.72 21.23 6.90
N GLN A 33 16.75 22.05 6.70
CA GLN A 33 16.92 23.29 7.46
C GLN A 33 15.76 24.27 7.25
N GLU A 34 15.12 24.23 6.09
CA GLU A 34 14.03 25.14 5.72
C GLU A 34 12.65 24.66 6.20
N PHE A 35 12.51 23.38 6.53
CA PHE A 35 11.23 22.78 6.86
C PHE A 35 10.49 23.49 8.00
N PRO A 36 11.11 23.78 9.16
CA PRO A 36 10.39 24.46 10.24
C PRO A 36 9.83 25.82 9.83
N GLU A 37 10.57 26.60 9.04
CA GLU A 37 10.14 27.90 8.58
C GLU A 37 8.99 27.83 7.58
N GLN A 38 9.04 26.86 6.65
CA GLN A 38 7.97 26.65 5.68
C GLN A 38 6.71 26.10 6.37
N VAL A 39 6.85 25.10 7.24
CA VAL A 39 5.72 24.52 8.01
C VAL A 39 4.99 25.59 8.82
N ALA A 40 5.74 26.44 9.55
CA ALA A 40 5.16 27.53 10.34
C ALA A 40 4.47 28.59 9.47
N ALA A 41 5.05 28.93 8.29
CA ALA A 41 4.44 29.88 7.36
C ALA A 41 3.11 29.35 6.79
N TYR A 42 3.03 28.06 6.47
CA TYR A 42 1.80 27.41 6.00
C TYR A 42 0.75 27.35 7.13
N ALA A 43 1.15 27.08 8.37
CA ALA A 43 0.24 27.11 9.51
C ALA A 43 -0.36 28.51 9.73
N ASP A 44 0.45 29.57 9.62
CA ASP A 44 -0.02 30.94 9.73
C ASP A 44 -0.98 31.29 8.58
N PHE A 45 -0.65 30.92 7.35
CA PHE A 45 -1.53 31.10 6.20
C PHE A 45 -2.91 30.46 6.42
N PHE A 46 -2.96 29.23 6.89
CA PHE A 46 -4.23 28.54 7.15
C PHE A 46 -5.00 29.18 8.32
N ARG A 47 -4.30 29.67 9.33
CA ARG A 47 -4.94 30.43 10.41
C ARG A 47 -5.60 31.70 9.89
N ASP A 48 -4.95 32.43 8.97
CA ASP A 48 -5.49 33.61 8.32
C ASP A 48 -6.71 33.29 7.41
N GLN A 49 -6.81 32.04 6.92
CA GLN A 49 -8.00 31.52 6.22
C GLN A 49 -9.10 31.03 7.18
N GLY A 50 -8.96 31.24 8.50
CA GLY A 50 -9.96 30.88 9.50
C GLY A 50 -9.96 29.41 9.88
N ILE A 51 -8.86 28.68 9.64
CA ILE A 51 -8.70 27.31 10.15
C ILE A 51 -8.27 27.35 11.60
N GLU A 52 -8.99 26.63 12.45
CA GLU A 52 -8.73 26.51 13.88
C GLU A 52 -8.22 25.11 14.24
N PRO A 53 -7.58 24.93 15.41
CA PRO A 53 -7.24 23.59 15.92
C PRO A 53 -8.47 22.69 15.97
N GLY A 54 -8.31 21.42 15.55
CA GLY A 54 -9.39 20.44 15.45
C GLY A 54 -10.23 20.54 14.17
N THR A 55 -10.08 21.59 13.36
CA THR A 55 -10.77 21.70 12.06
C THR A 55 -10.37 20.54 11.16
N ARG A 56 -11.35 19.80 10.63
CA ARG A 56 -11.14 18.73 9.66
C ARG A 56 -11.10 19.29 8.26
N VAL A 57 -10.02 18.98 7.52
CA VAL A 57 -9.80 19.45 6.15
C VAL A 57 -9.71 18.24 5.24
N LEU A 58 -10.63 18.12 4.28
CA LEU A 58 -10.51 17.11 3.23
C LEU A 58 -9.26 17.41 2.42
N PHE A 59 -8.36 16.42 2.35
CA PHE A 59 -7.00 16.60 1.89
C PHE A 59 -6.67 15.65 0.74
N PRO A 60 -6.93 16.04 -0.52
CA PRO A 60 -6.45 15.30 -1.69
C PRO A 60 -4.92 15.37 -1.74
N PHE A 61 -4.27 14.25 -1.48
CA PHE A 61 -2.82 14.23 -1.27
C PHE A 61 -2.06 13.99 -2.58
N GLU A 62 -1.78 15.05 -3.33
CA GLU A 62 -0.87 15.04 -4.48
C GLU A 62 0.59 15.06 -4.00
N THR A 63 1.49 14.47 -4.79
CA THR A 63 2.93 14.45 -4.48
C THR A 63 3.58 15.73 -5.00
N SER A 64 3.59 16.79 -4.19
CA SER A 64 4.28 18.05 -4.48
C SER A 64 4.74 18.70 -3.18
N SER A 65 5.77 19.55 -3.26
CA SER A 65 6.29 20.29 -2.10
C SER A 65 5.21 21.12 -1.41
N ALA A 66 4.41 21.84 -2.17
CA ALA A 66 3.35 22.68 -1.63
C ALA A 66 2.30 21.87 -0.86
N VAL A 67 1.90 20.71 -1.35
CA VAL A 67 0.92 19.83 -0.68
C VAL A 67 1.55 19.16 0.56
N ILE A 68 2.82 18.74 0.50
CA ILE A 68 3.54 18.21 1.67
C ILE A 68 3.61 19.26 2.78
N PHE A 69 3.99 20.51 2.47
CA PHE A 69 4.01 21.58 3.45
C PHE A 69 2.62 21.98 3.94
N ALA A 70 1.59 21.89 3.09
CA ALA A 70 0.20 22.10 3.52
C ALA A 70 -0.22 21.05 4.57
N PHE A 71 0.13 19.77 4.35
CA PHE A 71 -0.13 18.70 5.30
C PHE A 71 0.56 18.96 6.66
N LEU A 72 1.85 19.28 6.64
CA LEU A 72 2.63 19.57 7.84
C LEU A 72 2.19 20.87 8.53
N GLY A 73 1.79 21.89 7.76
CA GLY A 73 1.28 23.16 8.27
C GLY A 73 -0.08 23.02 8.98
N LEU A 74 -0.98 22.18 8.44
CA LEU A 74 -2.24 21.83 9.12
C LEU A 74 -1.95 21.10 10.46
N MET A 75 -1.00 20.16 10.46
CA MET A 75 -0.58 19.49 11.69
C MET A 75 0.03 20.47 12.71
N GLU A 76 0.83 21.44 12.25
CA GLU A 76 1.39 22.49 13.12
C GLU A 76 0.29 23.37 13.71
N LEU A 77 -0.73 23.70 12.93
CA LEU A 77 -1.89 24.43 13.41
C LEU A 77 -2.77 23.62 14.39
N GLY A 78 -2.67 22.29 14.36
CA GLY A 78 -3.55 21.37 15.11
C GLY A 78 -4.84 21.05 14.38
N ALA A 79 -4.95 21.40 13.11
CA ALA A 79 -6.02 20.95 12.23
C ALA A 79 -5.80 19.50 11.80
N VAL A 80 -6.84 18.83 11.33
CA VAL A 80 -6.84 17.39 11.04
C VAL A 80 -7.01 17.15 9.53
N PRO A 81 -5.92 16.85 8.80
CA PRO A 81 -6.02 16.44 7.40
C PRO A 81 -6.75 15.10 7.26
N LEU A 82 -7.79 15.05 6.44
CA LEU A 82 -8.48 13.82 6.00
C LEU A 82 -7.85 13.39 4.68
N SER A 83 -6.81 12.54 4.74
CA SER A 83 -5.97 12.16 3.59
C SER A 83 -6.72 11.27 2.61
N VAL A 84 -7.04 11.76 1.42
CA VAL A 84 -7.75 11.02 0.36
C VAL A 84 -6.94 10.98 -0.93
N LYS A 85 -7.24 9.99 -1.78
CA LYS A 85 -6.69 9.91 -3.13
C LYS A 85 -7.06 11.17 -3.92
N PRO A 86 -6.11 11.82 -4.63
CA PRO A 86 -6.41 12.93 -5.52
C PRO A 86 -7.16 12.46 -6.78
N LEU A 87 -7.71 13.40 -7.54
CA LEU A 87 -8.29 13.11 -8.85
C LEU A 87 -7.18 12.68 -9.82
N VAL A 88 -7.33 11.49 -10.41
CA VAL A 88 -6.42 10.97 -11.43
C VAL A 88 -7.11 10.88 -12.78
N LEU A 89 -6.33 10.86 -13.87
CA LEU A 89 -6.80 10.98 -15.26
C LEU A 89 -7.93 10.01 -15.62
N ASP A 90 -7.88 8.77 -15.14
CA ASP A 90 -8.86 7.73 -15.47
C ASP A 90 -10.13 7.76 -14.59
N THR A 91 -10.20 8.69 -13.61
CA THR A 91 -11.36 8.77 -12.72
C THR A 91 -12.38 9.77 -13.28
N PRO A 92 -13.64 9.35 -13.54
CA PRO A 92 -14.67 10.28 -13.95
C PRO A 92 -14.89 11.37 -12.90
N ARG A 93 -14.82 12.65 -13.31
CA ARG A 93 -14.94 13.81 -12.41
C ARG A 93 -16.18 13.76 -11.51
N ALA A 94 -17.33 13.36 -12.07
CA ALA A 94 -18.58 13.25 -11.32
C ALA A 94 -18.48 12.20 -10.20
N ALA A 95 -17.88 11.03 -10.48
CA ALA A 95 -17.68 9.97 -9.49
C ALA A 95 -16.71 10.40 -8.39
N TYR A 96 -15.67 11.16 -8.74
CA TYR A 96 -14.74 11.73 -7.77
C TYR A 96 -15.41 12.76 -6.86
N LEU A 97 -16.21 13.67 -7.43
CA LEU A 97 -16.96 14.66 -6.65
C LEU A 97 -17.98 14.02 -5.71
N ASP A 98 -18.66 12.96 -6.16
CA ASP A 98 -19.54 12.19 -5.28
C ASP A 98 -18.75 11.52 -4.12
N PHE A 99 -17.60 10.92 -4.43
CA PHE A 99 -16.73 10.33 -3.43
C PHE A 99 -16.27 11.35 -2.38
N ILE A 100 -15.64 12.48 -2.80
CA ILE A 100 -15.18 13.50 -1.86
C ILE A 100 -16.32 14.19 -1.14
N GLY A 101 -17.47 14.37 -1.80
CA GLY A 101 -18.68 14.91 -1.19
C GLY A 101 -19.24 14.01 -0.10
N ARG A 102 -19.17 12.70 -0.28
CA ARG A 102 -19.54 11.75 0.75
C ARG A 102 -18.54 11.76 1.90
N VAL A 103 -17.21 11.77 1.63
CA VAL A 103 -16.20 11.90 2.69
C VAL A 103 -16.40 13.19 3.48
N ALA A 104 -16.62 14.32 2.80
CA ALA A 104 -16.83 15.60 3.47
C ALA A 104 -18.03 15.57 4.43
N ARG A 105 -19.14 14.97 4.02
CA ARG A 105 -20.34 14.85 4.88
C ARG A 105 -20.17 13.83 6.01
N ASP A 106 -19.68 12.62 5.69
CA ASP A 106 -19.61 11.51 6.65
C ASP A 106 -18.56 11.75 7.76
N TYR A 107 -17.58 12.62 7.48
CA TYR A 107 -16.47 12.94 8.39
C TYR A 107 -16.40 14.43 8.77
N ASP A 108 -17.46 15.20 8.52
CA ASP A 108 -17.61 16.59 8.94
C ASP A 108 -16.41 17.48 8.52
N ALA A 109 -16.00 17.39 7.26
CA ALA A 109 -14.91 18.20 6.72
C ALA A 109 -15.39 19.64 6.49
N ALA A 110 -14.83 20.62 7.22
CA ALA A 110 -15.19 22.03 7.10
C ALA A 110 -14.67 22.69 5.83
N ARG A 111 -13.60 22.18 5.25
CA ARG A 111 -12.91 22.70 4.06
C ARG A 111 -12.40 21.56 3.17
N VAL A 112 -12.15 21.87 1.91
CA VAL A 112 -11.44 21.02 0.94
C VAL A 112 -10.18 21.74 0.46
N LEU A 113 -9.01 21.16 0.62
CA LEU A 113 -7.77 21.73 0.08
C LEU A 113 -7.87 21.79 -1.46
N GLN A 114 -7.70 22.98 -2.01
CA GLN A 114 -7.70 23.22 -3.46
C GLN A 114 -6.32 22.87 -4.02
N VAL A 115 -6.18 21.65 -4.48
CA VAL A 115 -4.99 21.19 -5.21
C VAL A 115 -5.21 21.44 -6.71
N PRO A 116 -4.15 21.54 -7.54
CA PRO A 116 -4.26 21.88 -8.97
C PRO A 116 -5.25 21.04 -9.77
N THR A 117 -5.38 19.74 -9.47
CA THR A 117 -6.35 18.86 -10.15
C THR A 117 -7.82 19.23 -9.86
N LEU A 118 -8.09 20.05 -8.83
CA LEU A 118 -9.43 20.45 -8.40
C LEU A 118 -9.79 21.89 -8.75
N ASP A 119 -8.89 22.70 -9.30
CA ASP A 119 -9.07 24.16 -9.51
C ASP A 119 -10.32 24.53 -10.31
N THR A 120 -10.81 23.64 -11.17
CA THR A 120 -11.97 23.90 -12.05
C THR A 120 -13.23 23.17 -11.60
N LEU A 121 -13.24 22.56 -10.41
CA LEU A 121 -14.37 21.77 -9.94
C LEU A 121 -15.21 22.53 -8.91
N ASP A 122 -16.52 22.26 -8.94
CA ASP A 122 -17.44 22.72 -7.90
C ASP A 122 -17.34 21.80 -6.68
N LEU A 123 -16.67 22.29 -5.64
CA LEU A 123 -16.30 21.46 -4.49
C LEU A 123 -17.48 21.27 -3.51
N PRO A 124 -17.55 20.11 -2.83
CA PRO A 124 -18.65 19.79 -1.91
C PRO A 124 -18.63 20.55 -0.57
N ALA A 125 -17.53 21.27 -0.29
CA ALA A 125 -17.37 22.16 0.87
C ALA A 125 -16.50 23.35 0.44
N PRO A 126 -16.47 24.45 1.21
CA PRO A 126 -15.68 25.63 0.87
C PRO A 126 -14.21 25.28 0.64
N GLY A 127 -13.67 25.76 -0.48
CA GLY A 127 -12.26 25.56 -0.83
C GLY A 127 -11.33 26.22 0.17
N LEU A 128 -10.23 25.53 0.49
CA LEU A 128 -9.09 26.07 1.22
C LEU A 128 -7.96 26.25 0.22
N PRO A 129 -7.53 27.46 -0.09
CA PRO A 129 -6.50 27.67 -1.09
C PRO A 129 -5.17 27.04 -0.66
N LEU A 130 -4.45 26.48 -1.62
CA LEU A 130 -3.10 25.98 -1.40
C LEU A 130 -2.15 27.19 -1.22
N PRO A 131 -1.33 27.23 -0.17
CA PRO A 131 -0.37 28.30 0.02
C PRO A 131 0.63 28.38 -1.14
N PRO A 132 1.12 29.57 -1.51
CA PRO A 132 2.20 29.69 -2.48
C PRO A 132 3.43 28.90 -2.06
N ALA A 133 4.09 28.22 -3.02
CA ALA A 133 5.32 27.48 -2.77
C ALA A 133 6.43 28.40 -2.22
N GLY A 134 7.28 27.87 -1.35
CA GLY A 134 8.46 28.57 -0.82
C GLY A 134 8.16 29.66 0.22
N MET A 135 6.92 29.75 0.75
CA MET A 135 6.62 30.64 1.88
C MET A 135 7.49 30.27 3.09
N ARG A 136 8.04 31.27 3.77
CA ARG A 136 8.89 31.06 4.95
C ARG A 136 8.57 32.04 6.07
N LYS A 137 8.75 31.57 7.31
CA LYS A 137 8.72 32.37 8.54
C LYS A 137 10.07 32.24 9.24
N PRO A 138 11.03 33.14 8.95
CA PRO A 138 12.39 33.02 9.47
C PRO A 138 12.43 32.92 11.00
N GLY A 139 13.24 31.97 11.51
CA GLY A 139 13.43 31.74 12.94
C GLY A 139 12.23 31.11 13.63
N ALA A 140 11.26 30.56 12.89
CA ALA A 140 10.11 29.88 13.47
C ALA A 140 10.54 28.62 14.26
N ARG A 141 9.79 28.37 15.33
CA ARG A 141 9.86 27.13 16.10
C ARG A 141 8.51 26.45 16.07
N LEU A 142 8.53 25.14 15.79
CA LEU A 142 7.33 24.35 15.76
C LEU A 142 6.87 23.96 17.16
N ARG A 143 5.57 23.84 17.35
CA ARG A 143 4.99 23.40 18.62
C ARG A 143 5.27 21.92 18.90
N THR A 144 5.13 21.51 20.12
CA THR A 144 5.09 20.11 20.53
C THR A 144 3.62 19.70 20.73
N PRO A 145 3.04 18.89 19.84
CA PRO A 145 1.66 18.46 19.98
C PRO A 145 1.47 17.51 21.16
N ALA A 146 0.26 17.49 21.73
CA ALA A 146 -0.11 16.53 22.77
C ALA A 146 -0.08 15.09 22.22
N ALA A 147 0.18 14.12 23.10
CA ALA A 147 0.33 12.72 22.69
C ALA A 147 -0.95 12.15 22.06
N ASP A 148 -2.10 12.51 22.60
CA ASP A 148 -3.43 12.07 22.19
C ASP A 148 -4.05 12.92 21.07
N GLU A 149 -3.38 13.99 20.65
CA GLU A 149 -3.83 14.85 19.57
C GLU A 149 -3.83 14.09 18.23
N LEU A 150 -4.86 14.31 17.41
CA LEU A 150 -4.91 13.76 16.05
C LEU A 150 -3.84 14.41 15.16
N ALA A 151 -3.03 13.58 14.53
CA ALA A 151 -2.09 14.01 13.51
C ALA A 151 -2.78 14.15 12.14
N PHE A 152 -3.51 13.13 11.74
CA PHE A 152 -4.29 13.06 10.50
C PHE A 152 -5.28 11.89 10.55
N VAL A 153 -6.12 11.78 9.53
CA VAL A 153 -6.97 10.61 9.29
C VAL A 153 -6.53 9.92 8.02
N GLN A 154 -6.21 8.63 8.14
CA GLN A 154 -5.90 7.75 7.02
C GLN A 154 -7.17 7.00 6.60
N PHE A 155 -7.41 6.87 5.30
CA PHE A 155 -8.53 6.05 4.82
C PHE A 155 -8.06 4.66 4.43
N SER A 156 -8.74 3.63 4.96
CA SER A 156 -8.46 2.25 4.56
C SER A 156 -8.89 2.01 3.12
N SER A 157 -8.07 1.27 2.37
CA SER A 157 -8.42 0.80 1.02
C SER A 157 -9.44 -0.35 1.01
N GLY A 158 -10.10 -0.64 2.15
CA GLY A 158 -10.87 -1.83 2.45
C GLY A 158 -11.77 -2.34 1.33
N SER A 159 -12.05 -3.65 1.36
CA SER A 159 -12.93 -4.37 0.43
C SER A 159 -14.41 -3.94 0.51
N THR A 160 -14.76 -3.04 1.45
CA THR A 160 -16.11 -2.47 1.61
C THR A 160 -16.34 -1.33 0.63
N SER A 161 -17.60 -1.06 0.32
CA SER A 161 -18.03 -0.08 -0.68
C SER A 161 -17.57 1.37 -0.44
N PHE A 162 -17.16 1.72 0.77
CA PHE A 162 -16.69 3.08 1.12
C PHE A 162 -15.54 3.03 2.14
N PRO A 163 -14.48 3.82 1.95
CA PRO A 163 -13.32 3.83 2.84
C PRO A 163 -13.66 4.26 4.26
N LYS A 164 -13.02 3.63 5.24
CA LYS A 164 -13.17 3.96 6.65
C LYS A 164 -12.05 4.89 7.10
N GLY A 165 -12.40 5.98 7.79
CA GLY A 165 -11.44 6.92 8.35
C GLY A 165 -10.80 6.36 9.62
N ILE A 166 -9.50 6.24 9.63
CA ILE A 166 -8.68 5.77 10.75
C ILE A 166 -8.00 6.96 11.38
N PRO A 167 -8.34 7.33 12.62
CA PRO A 167 -7.70 8.43 13.33
C PRO A 167 -6.29 8.03 13.76
N VAL A 168 -5.28 8.75 13.29
CA VAL A 168 -3.89 8.58 13.71
C VAL A 168 -3.52 9.66 14.70
N ARG A 169 -3.23 9.27 15.96
CA ARG A 169 -2.74 10.19 16.99
C ARG A 169 -1.23 10.35 16.93
N GLN A 170 -0.73 11.40 17.57
CA GLN A 170 0.70 11.71 17.62
C GLN A 170 1.53 10.64 18.35
N ASP A 171 1.00 10.02 19.41
CA ASP A 171 1.66 8.92 20.13
C ASP A 171 1.74 7.65 19.29
N MET A 172 0.67 7.29 18.57
CA MET A 172 0.61 6.15 17.66
C MET A 172 1.60 6.31 16.52
N LEU A 173 1.60 7.48 15.88
CA LEU A 173 2.54 7.79 14.79
C LEU A 173 3.99 7.71 15.26
N ARG A 174 4.32 8.31 16.40
CA ARG A 174 5.66 8.29 17.00
C ARG A 174 6.14 6.87 17.29
N SER A 175 5.28 6.05 17.89
CA SER A 175 5.57 4.66 18.19
C SER A 175 5.88 3.86 16.91
N ASN A 176 5.04 4.00 15.88
CA ASN A 176 5.22 3.25 14.64
C ASN A 176 6.46 3.71 13.86
N LEU A 177 6.74 5.01 13.78
CA LEU A 177 7.97 5.54 13.18
C LEU A 177 9.22 5.02 13.90
N ALA A 178 9.21 4.97 15.23
CA ALA A 178 10.33 4.41 16.00
C ALA A 178 10.53 2.90 15.72
N MET A 179 9.46 2.13 15.51
CA MET A 179 9.55 0.73 15.10
C MET A 179 10.19 0.58 13.73
N ILE A 180 9.70 1.33 12.72
CA ILE A 180 10.22 1.28 11.34
C ILE A 180 11.72 1.61 11.32
N THR A 181 12.10 2.74 11.91
CA THR A 181 13.49 3.23 11.86
C THR A 181 14.46 2.35 12.66
N ARG A 182 13.99 1.69 13.73
CA ARG A 182 14.79 0.73 14.49
C ARG A 182 14.97 -0.58 13.73
N THR A 183 13.96 -1.03 12.97
CA THR A 183 13.98 -2.31 12.28
C THR A 183 14.99 -2.33 11.14
N ASP A 184 15.08 -1.28 10.36
CA ASP A 184 16.06 -1.18 9.28
C ASP A 184 17.38 -0.51 9.72
N GLY A 185 17.43 0.06 10.92
CA GLY A 185 18.61 0.73 11.46
C GLY A 185 19.10 1.89 10.58
N ARG A 186 18.17 2.55 9.90
CA ARG A 186 18.43 3.67 8.98
C ARG A 186 19.13 4.81 9.68
N VAL A 187 20.12 5.39 9.00
CA VAL A 187 20.91 6.52 9.52
C VAL A 187 20.70 7.77 8.65
N PRO A 188 21.00 8.99 9.19
CA PRO A 188 20.79 10.24 8.46
C PRO A 188 21.56 10.34 7.14
N GLU A 189 22.71 9.67 7.02
CA GLU A 189 23.59 9.71 5.84
C GLU A 189 23.04 8.92 4.65
N GLU A 190 22.01 8.11 4.86
CA GLU A 190 21.40 7.29 3.81
C GLU A 190 20.40 8.07 2.96
N ARG A 191 20.16 7.55 1.77
CA ARG A 191 19.10 8.00 0.86
C ARG A 191 18.03 6.91 0.73
N VAL A 192 16.79 7.32 0.72
CA VAL A 192 15.63 6.44 0.54
C VAL A 192 14.86 6.90 -0.69
N SER A 193 14.57 5.98 -1.60
CA SER A 193 13.73 6.27 -2.77
C SER A 193 12.30 5.79 -2.54
N SER A 194 11.31 6.60 -2.92
CA SER A 194 9.90 6.23 -2.89
C SER A 194 9.14 6.88 -4.04
N TRP A 195 8.24 6.12 -4.64
CA TRP A 195 7.23 6.59 -5.59
C TRP A 195 5.81 6.27 -5.08
N LEU A 196 5.70 5.78 -3.85
CA LEU A 196 4.40 5.39 -3.31
C LEU A 196 3.51 6.61 -3.07
N PRO A 197 2.20 6.46 -3.30
CA PRO A 197 1.26 7.56 -3.11
C PRO A 197 1.19 7.98 -1.65
N LEU A 198 1.26 9.28 -1.40
CA LEU A 198 1.23 9.87 -0.04
C LEU A 198 -0.15 9.80 0.64
N TYR A 199 -1.22 9.50 -0.11
CA TYR A 199 -2.53 9.20 0.50
C TYR A 199 -2.62 7.76 1.04
N HIS A 200 -1.57 6.96 0.90
CA HIS A 200 -1.41 5.60 1.40
C HIS A 200 -0.44 5.56 2.58
N ASP A 201 -0.73 4.72 3.59
CA ASP A 201 0.10 4.53 4.78
C ASP A 201 1.57 4.16 4.45
N MET A 202 1.80 3.25 3.50
CA MET A 202 3.16 2.89 3.08
C MET A 202 3.93 4.09 2.50
N GLY A 203 3.32 4.90 1.65
CA GLY A 203 3.96 6.08 1.07
C GLY A 203 4.12 7.21 2.08
N LEU A 204 3.08 7.48 2.86
CA LEU A 204 3.10 8.55 3.85
C LEU A 204 3.99 8.19 5.04
N VAL A 205 3.69 7.11 5.74
CA VAL A 205 4.39 6.74 6.99
C VAL A 205 5.71 6.02 6.69
N GLY A 206 5.68 5.02 5.80
CA GLY A 206 6.86 4.21 5.44
C GLY A 206 7.88 4.98 4.60
N GLY A 207 7.43 5.88 3.72
CA GLY A 207 8.28 6.74 2.89
C GLY A 207 8.57 8.09 3.55
N LEU A 208 7.64 9.05 3.44
CA LEU A 208 7.88 10.45 3.80
C LEU A 208 8.18 10.63 5.30
N LEU A 209 7.26 10.22 6.17
CA LEU A 209 7.37 10.53 7.60
C LEU A 209 8.50 9.76 8.30
N SER A 210 8.84 8.56 7.82
CA SER A 210 9.98 7.80 8.36
C SER A 210 11.33 8.45 8.02
N CYS A 211 11.48 9.00 6.80
CA CYS A 211 12.68 9.76 6.42
C CYS A 211 12.80 11.06 7.21
N LEU A 212 11.71 11.78 7.39
CA LEU A 212 11.68 12.96 8.27
C LEU A 212 12.00 12.61 9.74
N ALA A 213 11.58 11.42 10.21
CA ALA A 213 11.88 10.99 11.57
C ALA A 213 13.37 10.66 11.79
N VAL A 214 14.08 10.21 10.76
CA VAL A 214 15.52 9.95 10.81
C VAL A 214 16.34 11.21 10.47
N GLY A 215 15.88 11.99 9.50
CA GLY A 215 16.63 13.08 8.88
C GLY A 215 17.50 12.61 7.71
N CYS A 216 17.14 11.49 7.09
CA CYS A 216 17.82 10.98 5.89
C CYS A 216 17.17 11.54 4.61
N ASP A 217 17.93 11.58 3.51
CA ASP A 217 17.42 12.09 2.25
C ASP A 217 16.26 11.24 1.72
N LEU A 218 15.22 11.92 1.23
CA LEU A 218 14.11 11.26 0.53
C LEU A 218 14.10 11.65 -0.94
N LEU A 219 14.27 10.66 -1.82
CA LEU A 219 14.13 10.77 -3.27
C LEU A 219 12.69 10.36 -3.60
N LEU A 220 11.82 11.33 -3.85
CA LEU A 220 10.38 11.12 -3.99
C LEU A 220 9.90 11.44 -5.40
N ALA A 221 9.13 10.53 -5.99
CA ALA A 221 8.45 10.72 -7.26
C ALA A 221 6.96 10.39 -7.13
N GLU A 222 6.17 10.76 -8.12
CA GLU A 222 4.77 10.33 -8.22
C GLU A 222 4.66 8.85 -8.62
N PRO A 223 3.57 8.15 -8.22
CA PRO A 223 3.34 6.75 -8.61
C PRO A 223 3.35 6.53 -10.13
N ILE A 224 2.86 7.51 -10.88
CA ILE A 224 2.78 7.42 -12.35
C ILE A 224 4.16 7.39 -12.99
N THR A 225 5.16 8.04 -12.39
CA THR A 225 6.54 8.05 -12.88
C THR A 225 7.14 6.64 -12.88
N PHE A 226 6.94 5.86 -11.81
CA PHE A 226 7.33 4.45 -11.76
C PHE A 226 6.57 3.60 -12.78
N LEU A 227 5.27 3.80 -12.92
CA LEU A 227 4.46 3.01 -13.88
C LEU A 227 4.87 3.24 -15.33
N PHE A 228 5.36 4.44 -15.67
CA PHE A 228 5.88 4.71 -17.01
C PHE A 228 7.32 4.24 -17.21
N ASP A 229 8.13 4.22 -16.16
CA ASP A 229 9.57 3.95 -16.26
C ASP A 229 10.10 3.19 -15.03
N ALA A 230 9.66 1.94 -14.86
CA ALA A 230 10.13 1.11 -13.74
C ALA A 230 11.62 0.76 -13.85
N ARG A 231 12.16 0.56 -15.08
CA ARG A 231 13.60 0.37 -15.30
C ARG A 231 14.37 1.62 -14.86
N GLY A 232 13.98 2.79 -15.35
CA GLY A 232 14.60 4.06 -14.99
C GLY A 232 14.56 4.35 -13.49
N TRP A 233 13.59 3.81 -12.76
CA TRP A 233 13.58 3.91 -11.29
C TRP A 233 14.71 3.09 -10.64
N TRP A 234 14.99 1.86 -11.09
CA TRP A 234 16.11 1.08 -10.58
C TRP A 234 17.46 1.74 -10.94
N GLU A 235 17.59 2.24 -12.17
CA GLU A 235 18.75 3.01 -12.62
C GLU A 235 18.94 4.31 -11.79
N HIS A 236 17.83 4.97 -11.46
CA HIS A 236 17.82 6.16 -10.61
C HIS A 236 18.32 5.84 -9.19
N MET A 237 17.82 4.77 -8.57
CA MET A 237 18.28 4.35 -7.24
C MET A 237 19.77 4.05 -7.22
N ALA A 238 20.28 3.38 -8.25
CA ALA A 238 21.71 3.12 -8.41
C ALA A 238 22.52 4.43 -8.52
N ARG A 239 22.11 5.32 -9.42
CA ARG A 239 22.78 6.61 -9.66
C ARG A 239 22.81 7.52 -8.43
N GLU A 240 21.72 7.56 -7.68
CA GLU A 240 21.60 8.38 -6.48
C GLU A 240 22.16 7.69 -5.22
N GLY A 241 22.58 6.42 -5.32
CA GLY A 241 23.09 5.66 -4.18
C GLY A 241 22.04 5.44 -3.10
N ALA A 242 20.80 5.15 -3.50
CA ALA A 242 19.73 4.86 -2.56
C ALA A 242 20.03 3.58 -1.78
N ALA A 243 19.97 3.64 -0.45
CA ALA A 243 20.21 2.52 0.46
C ALA A 243 18.92 1.81 0.87
N GLY A 244 17.77 2.43 0.69
CA GLY A 244 16.48 1.87 1.14
C GLY A 244 15.30 2.26 0.27
N THR A 245 14.27 1.42 0.31
CA THR A 245 12.95 1.69 -0.30
C THR A 245 11.86 0.86 0.37
N VAL A 246 10.61 1.20 0.07
CA VAL A 246 9.42 0.42 0.43
C VAL A 246 8.56 0.21 -0.81
N ILE A 247 8.22 -1.03 -1.12
CA ILE A 247 7.47 -1.40 -2.33
C ILE A 247 6.40 -2.45 -2.05
N PRO A 248 5.28 -2.44 -2.78
CA PRO A 248 4.34 -3.55 -2.84
C PRO A 248 4.86 -4.67 -3.74
N ASN A 249 4.32 -5.89 -3.58
CA ASN A 249 4.77 -7.04 -4.38
C ASN A 249 4.61 -6.82 -5.89
N PHE A 250 3.54 -6.14 -6.34
CA PHE A 250 3.34 -5.88 -7.77
C PHE A 250 4.51 -5.11 -8.42
N ALA A 251 5.26 -4.31 -7.65
CA ALA A 251 6.41 -3.59 -8.18
C ALA A 251 7.54 -4.53 -8.61
N VAL A 252 7.72 -5.63 -7.88
CA VAL A 252 8.65 -6.72 -8.26
C VAL A 252 8.18 -7.39 -9.54
N ASP A 253 6.91 -7.80 -9.59
CA ASP A 253 6.31 -8.48 -10.74
C ASP A 253 6.37 -7.59 -12.00
N TYR A 254 6.06 -6.30 -11.85
CA TYR A 254 6.07 -5.32 -12.94
C TYR A 254 7.49 -5.03 -13.44
N SER A 255 8.45 -4.87 -12.53
CA SER A 255 9.87 -4.68 -12.89
C SER A 255 10.44 -5.91 -13.60
N LEU A 256 10.18 -7.12 -13.07
CA LEU A 256 10.58 -8.37 -13.72
C LEU A 256 10.10 -8.42 -15.17
N LYS A 257 8.81 -8.15 -15.38
CA LYS A 257 8.20 -8.18 -16.72
C LYS A 257 8.83 -7.20 -17.70
N LEU A 258 9.16 -5.99 -17.25
CA LEU A 258 9.74 -4.96 -18.13
C LEU A 258 11.23 -5.15 -18.38
N MET A 259 11.92 -5.87 -17.50
CA MET A 259 13.38 -6.00 -17.56
C MET A 259 13.86 -7.41 -17.94
N GLN A 260 12.97 -8.41 -18.06
CA GLN A 260 13.31 -9.80 -18.33
C GLN A 260 14.05 -10.05 -19.65
N ASP A 261 13.93 -9.13 -20.62
CA ASP A 261 14.58 -9.22 -21.93
C ASP A 261 15.96 -8.55 -21.97
N LEU A 262 16.38 -7.90 -20.85
CA LEU A 262 17.71 -7.31 -20.70
C LEU A 262 18.76 -8.42 -20.49
N ASP A 263 19.92 -8.26 -21.08
CA ASP A 263 21.03 -9.17 -20.84
C ASP A 263 21.79 -8.84 -19.54
N ALA A 264 22.69 -9.75 -19.14
CA ALA A 264 23.43 -9.60 -17.89
C ALA A 264 24.40 -8.39 -17.89
N GLU A 265 24.87 -7.94 -19.06
CA GLU A 265 25.74 -6.76 -19.17
C GLU A 265 24.93 -5.49 -18.96
N GLU A 266 23.75 -5.38 -19.55
CA GLU A 266 22.81 -4.26 -19.33
C GLU A 266 22.37 -4.17 -17.85
N ILE A 267 22.07 -5.31 -17.22
CA ILE A 267 21.69 -5.36 -15.80
C ILE A 267 22.88 -4.95 -14.90
N ALA A 268 24.11 -5.34 -15.24
CA ALA A 268 25.30 -5.01 -14.46
C ALA A 268 25.66 -3.50 -14.49
N GLU A 269 25.12 -2.74 -15.45
CA GLU A 269 25.24 -1.27 -15.45
C GLU A 269 24.45 -0.61 -14.31
N ILE A 270 23.49 -1.33 -13.73
CA ILE A 270 22.65 -0.86 -12.62
C ILE A 270 23.30 -1.32 -11.30
N ASP A 271 24.17 -0.52 -10.70
CA ASP A 271 24.85 -0.90 -9.44
C ASP A 271 23.94 -0.69 -8.22
N LEU A 272 23.35 -1.77 -7.73
CA LEU A 272 22.53 -1.82 -6.52
C LEU A 272 23.23 -2.49 -5.32
N SER A 273 24.55 -2.68 -5.39
CA SER A 273 25.34 -3.29 -4.31
C SER A 273 25.27 -2.52 -2.99
N GLY A 274 25.00 -1.19 -3.06
CA GLY A 274 24.77 -0.32 -1.90
C GLY A 274 23.38 -0.43 -1.27
N MET A 275 22.44 -1.15 -1.91
CA MET A 275 21.10 -1.34 -1.36
C MET A 275 21.15 -2.15 -0.07
N ARG A 276 20.45 -1.67 0.97
CA ARG A 276 20.51 -2.26 2.31
C ARG A 276 19.15 -2.77 2.78
N SER A 277 18.06 -2.10 2.43
CA SER A 277 16.72 -2.49 2.89
C SER A 277 15.64 -2.22 1.84
N ILE A 278 14.84 -3.24 1.54
CA ILE A 278 13.64 -3.14 0.70
C ILE A 278 12.47 -3.74 1.49
N TYR A 279 11.65 -2.87 2.09
CA TYR A 279 10.40 -3.34 2.70
C TYR A 279 9.45 -3.82 1.61
N LEU A 280 9.00 -5.07 1.74
CA LEU A 280 8.10 -5.72 0.79
C LEU A 280 6.81 -6.12 1.49
N GLY A 281 5.69 -5.50 1.14
CA GLY A 281 4.41 -5.72 1.82
C GLY A 281 3.19 -5.32 1.01
N SER A 282 2.09 -5.09 1.73
CA SER A 282 0.78 -4.70 1.18
C SER A 282 -0.01 -5.82 0.48
N GLU A 283 0.64 -6.82 -0.11
CA GLU A 283 0.06 -7.90 -0.90
C GLU A 283 0.73 -9.24 -0.58
N PRO A 284 0.07 -10.38 -0.87
CA PRO A 284 0.74 -11.67 -0.83
C PRO A 284 1.99 -11.70 -1.73
N ILE A 285 3.09 -12.23 -1.21
CA ILE A 285 4.35 -12.28 -1.95
C ILE A 285 4.30 -13.41 -2.98
N ASN A 286 4.47 -13.07 -4.25
CA ASN A 286 4.66 -14.04 -5.33
C ASN A 286 6.11 -14.55 -5.31
N LEU A 287 6.35 -15.63 -4.57
CA LEU A 287 7.70 -16.17 -4.38
C LEU A 287 8.41 -16.56 -5.68
N PRO A 288 7.76 -17.22 -6.67
CA PRO A 288 8.39 -17.48 -7.97
C PRO A 288 8.90 -16.21 -8.67
N ASN A 289 8.07 -15.17 -8.75
CA ASN A 289 8.45 -13.91 -9.40
C ASN A 289 9.53 -13.17 -8.62
N LEU A 290 9.45 -13.18 -7.28
CA LEU A 290 10.51 -12.61 -6.43
C LEU A 290 11.85 -13.31 -6.68
N ASN A 291 11.87 -14.64 -6.77
CA ASN A 291 13.08 -15.39 -7.07
C ASN A 291 13.61 -15.06 -8.48
N ALA A 292 12.74 -15.06 -9.48
CA ALA A 292 13.13 -14.72 -10.86
C ALA A 292 13.69 -13.30 -10.96
N PHE A 293 13.07 -12.34 -10.26
CA PHE A 293 13.55 -10.96 -10.19
C PHE A 293 14.94 -10.87 -9.51
N LEU A 294 15.13 -11.57 -8.41
CA LEU A 294 16.42 -11.62 -7.71
C LEU A 294 17.52 -12.26 -8.56
N ASP A 295 17.20 -13.31 -9.31
CA ASP A 295 18.15 -13.93 -10.22
C ASP A 295 18.48 -13.02 -11.42
N LEU A 296 17.49 -12.29 -11.96
CA LEU A 296 17.68 -11.27 -12.99
C LEU A 296 18.59 -10.13 -12.49
N MET A 297 18.36 -9.63 -11.28
CA MET A 297 19.08 -8.47 -10.72
C MET A 297 20.39 -8.82 -10.00
N ALA A 298 20.77 -10.11 -9.98
CA ALA A 298 22.03 -10.54 -9.36
C ALA A 298 23.28 -9.88 -9.98
N PRO A 299 23.38 -9.69 -11.33
CA PRO A 299 24.49 -8.93 -11.93
C PRO A 299 24.57 -7.47 -11.48
N ALA A 300 23.44 -6.85 -11.10
CA ALA A 300 23.37 -5.51 -10.52
C ALA A 300 23.86 -5.45 -9.05
N GLY A 301 24.27 -6.56 -8.46
CA GLY A 301 24.68 -6.63 -7.06
C GLY A 301 23.53 -6.61 -6.04
N LEU A 302 22.28 -6.74 -6.48
CA LEU A 302 21.12 -6.77 -5.59
C LEU A 302 21.09 -8.09 -4.80
N ARG A 303 21.25 -8.01 -3.47
CA ARG A 303 21.28 -9.18 -2.60
C ARG A 303 19.89 -9.60 -2.15
N ARG A 304 19.71 -10.89 -1.87
CA ARG A 304 18.44 -11.46 -1.35
C ARG A 304 18.11 -10.98 0.06
N ASP A 305 19.11 -10.78 0.89
CA ASP A 305 18.98 -10.42 2.31
C ASP A 305 18.57 -8.95 2.54
N VAL A 306 18.51 -8.13 1.48
CA VAL A 306 17.99 -6.76 1.58
C VAL A 306 16.46 -6.69 1.56
N PHE A 307 15.79 -7.75 1.07
CA PHE A 307 14.33 -7.80 1.05
C PHE A 307 13.78 -8.15 2.43
N MET A 308 12.91 -7.29 2.92
CA MET A 308 12.28 -7.37 4.23
C MET A 308 10.77 -7.58 4.06
N PRO A 309 10.31 -8.83 3.85
CA PRO A 309 8.88 -9.11 3.93
C PRO A 309 8.29 -8.58 5.23
N CYS A 310 7.20 -7.83 5.14
CA CYS A 310 6.58 -7.20 6.29
C CYS A 310 5.05 -7.26 6.21
N TYR A 311 4.41 -7.10 7.36
CA TYR A 311 2.96 -7.02 7.49
C TYR A 311 2.56 -5.78 8.27
N GLY A 312 1.47 -5.17 7.84
CA GLY A 312 0.91 -4.01 8.49
C GLY A 312 -0.41 -3.57 7.89
N MET A 313 -0.99 -2.57 8.50
CA MET A 313 -2.30 -2.03 8.14
C MET A 313 -2.46 -0.61 8.66
N ALA A 314 -3.32 0.15 8.02
CA ALA A 314 -3.60 1.53 8.41
C ALA A 314 -4.19 1.64 9.82
N GLU A 315 -4.97 0.64 10.29
CA GLU A 315 -5.52 0.54 11.64
C GLU A 315 -4.42 0.48 12.72
N ALA A 316 -3.21 0.03 12.36
CA ALA A 316 -2.00 0.01 13.21
C ALA A 316 -1.01 1.13 12.85
N VAL A 317 -1.44 2.17 12.16
CA VAL A 317 -0.65 3.22 11.51
C VAL A 317 0.07 2.71 10.29
N LEU A 318 0.92 1.67 10.40
CA LEU A 318 1.55 0.95 9.27
C LEU A 318 2.09 -0.41 9.72
N LEU A 319 3.30 -0.45 10.32
CA LEU A 319 4.07 -1.67 10.54
C LEU A 319 3.60 -2.43 11.78
N VAL A 320 3.36 -3.75 11.64
CA VAL A 320 3.03 -4.68 12.72
C VAL A 320 4.12 -5.75 12.88
N SER A 321 4.61 -6.32 11.78
CA SER A 321 5.73 -7.28 11.80
C SER A 321 6.66 -7.08 10.63
N SER A 322 7.91 -7.45 10.80
CA SER A 322 8.94 -7.41 9.76
C SER A 322 10.07 -8.37 10.07
N ARG A 323 10.79 -8.76 9.03
CA ARG A 323 12.08 -9.42 9.18
C ARG A 323 13.18 -8.38 9.44
N PRO A 324 14.22 -8.75 10.21
CA PRO A 324 15.38 -7.88 10.36
C PRO A 324 16.15 -7.72 9.04
N VAL A 325 16.80 -6.58 8.86
CA VAL A 325 17.76 -6.35 7.77
C VAL A 325 18.84 -7.41 7.77
N GLY A 326 19.23 -7.87 6.58
CA GLY A 326 20.30 -8.88 6.42
C GLY A 326 19.89 -10.31 6.76
N SER A 327 18.60 -10.57 7.01
CA SER A 327 18.11 -11.91 7.27
C SER A 327 17.63 -12.59 5.98
N GLU A 328 17.89 -13.91 5.86
CA GLU A 328 17.37 -14.73 4.75
C GLU A 328 15.85 -14.75 4.75
N ILE A 329 15.23 -14.73 3.57
CA ILE A 329 13.78 -14.89 3.41
C ILE A 329 13.41 -16.32 3.80
N ARG A 330 12.65 -16.47 4.90
CA ARG A 330 12.19 -17.77 5.36
C ARG A 330 10.92 -18.18 4.64
N VAL A 331 10.94 -19.38 4.07
CA VAL A 331 9.79 -19.99 3.39
C VAL A 331 9.53 -21.35 4.01
N VAL A 332 8.28 -21.62 4.37
CA VAL A 332 7.85 -22.92 4.92
C VAL A 332 6.56 -23.37 4.25
N PRO A 333 6.27 -24.67 4.19
CA PRO A 333 4.95 -25.13 3.79
C PRO A 333 3.90 -24.63 4.80
N SER A 334 2.82 -24.02 4.33
CA SER A 334 1.67 -23.71 5.19
C SER A 334 1.01 -25.00 5.69
N PRO A 335 0.10 -24.94 6.67
CA PRO A 335 -0.70 -26.10 7.07
C PRO A 335 -1.51 -26.74 5.93
N SER A 336 -1.80 -25.99 4.86
CA SER A 336 -2.42 -26.51 3.63
C SER A 336 -1.41 -27.07 2.61
N GLY A 337 -0.11 -27.01 2.89
CA GLY A 337 0.97 -27.53 2.02
C GLY A 337 1.50 -26.52 0.99
N VAL A 338 0.89 -25.35 0.83
CA VAL A 338 1.35 -24.30 -0.07
C VAL A 338 2.54 -23.55 0.55
N PRO A 339 3.63 -23.24 -0.20
CA PRO A 339 4.72 -22.43 0.32
C PRO A 339 4.24 -21.06 0.80
N ALA A 340 4.59 -20.69 2.03
CA ALA A 340 4.29 -19.40 2.63
C ALA A 340 5.59 -18.66 3.00
N VAL A 341 5.61 -17.36 2.75
CA VAL A 341 6.74 -16.48 3.07
C VAL A 341 6.52 -15.86 4.44
N SER A 342 7.54 -15.90 5.29
CA SER A 342 7.51 -15.23 6.58
C SER A 342 7.50 -13.72 6.41
N VAL A 343 6.61 -13.04 7.12
CA VAL A 343 6.59 -11.57 7.26
C VAL A 343 7.25 -11.13 8.58
N GLY A 344 8.10 -12.00 9.13
CA GLY A 344 8.90 -11.75 10.32
C GLY A 344 8.15 -11.92 11.64
N ARG A 345 8.82 -11.56 12.72
CA ARG A 345 8.23 -11.54 14.06
C ARG A 345 7.40 -10.28 14.26
N PRO A 346 6.32 -10.35 15.05
CA PRO A 346 5.64 -9.14 15.52
C PRO A 346 6.65 -8.19 16.16
N MET A 347 6.49 -6.89 15.90
CA MET A 347 7.30 -5.87 16.56
C MET A 347 7.08 -5.91 18.08
N PRO A 348 8.09 -5.56 18.89
CA PRO A 348 8.00 -5.66 20.36
C PRO A 348 6.83 -4.90 20.99
N GLU A 349 6.31 -3.88 20.29
CA GLU A 349 5.17 -3.09 20.72
C GLU A 349 3.82 -3.75 20.45
N TYR A 350 3.81 -4.89 19.75
CA TYR A 350 2.62 -5.65 19.41
C TYR A 350 2.64 -7.06 19.98
N THR A 351 1.46 -7.51 20.34
CA THR A 351 1.17 -8.93 20.58
C THR A 351 0.25 -9.42 19.46
N VAL A 352 0.64 -10.53 18.84
CA VAL A 352 -0.14 -11.20 17.80
C VAL A 352 -0.56 -12.56 18.32
N ARG A 353 -1.83 -12.89 18.14
CA ARG A 353 -2.37 -14.23 18.36
C ARG A 353 -3.26 -14.61 17.17
N LEU A 354 -3.57 -15.87 17.03
CA LEU A 354 -4.49 -16.36 16.02
C LEU A 354 -5.68 -17.04 16.68
N ARG A 355 -6.88 -16.91 16.09
CA ARG A 355 -8.09 -17.60 16.55
C ARG A 355 -8.67 -18.47 15.43
N ASP A 356 -9.06 -19.69 15.83
CA ASP A 356 -9.82 -20.59 14.95
C ASP A 356 -11.30 -20.17 14.80
N GLU A 357 -12.05 -20.87 13.96
CA GLU A 357 -13.48 -20.59 13.73
C GLU A 357 -14.36 -20.77 14.99
N GLU A 358 -13.88 -21.52 15.98
CA GLU A 358 -14.54 -21.70 17.28
C GLU A 358 -14.12 -20.66 18.33
N GLY A 359 -13.26 -19.70 17.94
CA GLY A 359 -12.79 -18.61 18.80
C GLY A 359 -11.68 -19.01 19.79
N ARG A 360 -11.05 -20.19 19.64
CA ARG A 360 -9.93 -20.65 20.46
C ARG A 360 -8.62 -20.11 19.93
N VAL A 361 -7.69 -19.82 20.83
CA VAL A 361 -6.34 -19.42 20.43
C VAL A 361 -5.62 -20.60 19.78
N CYS A 362 -5.11 -20.39 18.58
CA CYS A 362 -4.39 -21.39 17.80
C CYS A 362 -3.02 -21.69 18.40
N ALA A 363 -2.60 -22.97 18.30
CA ALA A 363 -1.20 -23.36 18.50
C ALA A 363 -0.35 -22.96 17.29
N GLU A 364 0.98 -23.07 17.41
CA GLU A 364 1.89 -22.92 16.27
C GLU A 364 1.49 -23.86 15.12
N ARG A 365 1.66 -23.38 13.90
CA ARG A 365 1.33 -24.08 12.65
C ARG A 365 -0.17 -24.44 12.50
N GLN A 366 -1.03 -23.79 13.27
CA GLN A 366 -2.47 -23.86 13.09
C GLN A 366 -2.96 -22.57 12.41
N LEU A 367 -3.80 -22.71 11.36
CA LEU A 367 -4.41 -21.57 10.68
C LEU A 367 -5.48 -20.92 11.57
N GLY A 368 -5.47 -19.61 11.61
CA GLY A 368 -6.48 -18.82 12.30
C GLY A 368 -6.53 -17.38 11.81
N GLU A 369 -7.55 -16.65 12.23
CA GLU A 369 -7.63 -15.21 12.04
C GLU A 369 -6.57 -14.52 12.89
N ILE A 370 -5.82 -13.64 12.27
CA ILE A 370 -4.79 -12.84 12.92
C ILE A 370 -5.45 -11.75 13.75
N GLU A 371 -5.17 -11.75 15.04
CA GLU A 371 -5.57 -10.71 15.97
C GLU A 371 -4.35 -9.99 16.52
N VAL A 372 -4.41 -8.65 16.56
CA VAL A 372 -3.31 -7.77 16.93
C VAL A 372 -3.70 -6.89 18.11
N ALA A 373 -2.83 -6.78 19.11
CA ALA A 373 -2.93 -5.80 20.20
C ALA A 373 -1.65 -4.98 20.28
N GLY A 374 -1.75 -3.67 20.49
CA GLY A 374 -0.57 -2.79 20.60
C GLY A 374 -0.91 -1.32 20.69
N GLY A 375 0.09 -0.52 21.08
CA GLY A 375 -0.11 0.90 21.38
C GLY A 375 -0.39 1.80 20.18
N SER A 376 -0.08 1.35 18.95
CA SER A 376 -0.35 2.11 17.73
C SER A 376 -1.66 1.71 17.03
N LEU A 377 -2.49 0.86 17.66
CA LEU A 377 -3.82 0.54 17.14
C LEU A 377 -4.82 1.67 17.38
N ALA A 378 -5.61 1.98 16.35
CA ALA A 378 -6.75 2.87 16.50
C ALA A 378 -7.81 2.22 17.39
N ALA A 379 -8.36 2.99 18.35
CA ALA A 379 -9.39 2.47 19.25
C ALA A 379 -10.74 2.28 18.54
N SER A 380 -11.04 3.13 17.55
CA SER A 380 -12.25 3.09 16.74
C SER A 380 -11.98 3.71 15.38
N TYR A 381 -12.83 3.46 14.39
CA TYR A 381 -12.87 4.33 13.20
C TYR A 381 -13.41 5.70 13.58
N LEU A 382 -12.99 6.73 12.86
CA LEU A 382 -13.43 8.11 13.11
C LEU A 382 -14.95 8.20 13.03
N ASP A 383 -15.54 8.89 14.03
CA ASP A 383 -16.98 9.13 14.15
C ASP A 383 -17.87 7.87 14.24
N LYS A 384 -17.27 6.71 14.56
CA LYS A 384 -18.01 5.47 14.86
C LYS A 384 -17.96 5.15 16.35
N GLN A 385 -19.12 4.83 16.91
CA GLN A 385 -19.25 4.48 18.34
C GLN A 385 -18.75 3.05 18.63
N ALA A 386 -18.76 2.16 17.60
CA ALA A 386 -18.30 0.80 17.79
C ALA A 386 -16.76 0.76 17.92
N PRO A 387 -16.21 0.15 18.97
CA PRO A 387 -14.78 -0.02 19.11
C PRO A 387 -14.23 -0.89 17.99
N LEU A 388 -13.00 -0.59 17.57
CA LEU A 388 -12.23 -1.39 16.64
C LEU A 388 -11.65 -2.63 17.32
N VAL A 389 -11.22 -2.45 18.56
CA VAL A 389 -10.63 -3.48 19.42
C VAL A 389 -11.71 -4.13 20.26
N GLY A 390 -11.65 -5.45 20.42
CA GLY A 390 -12.54 -6.18 21.32
C GLY A 390 -12.29 -5.86 22.80
N ASP A 391 -13.17 -6.36 23.68
CA ASP A 391 -13.06 -6.18 25.15
C ASP A 391 -11.73 -6.72 25.73
N ASP A 392 -11.10 -7.64 25.02
CA ASP A 392 -9.80 -8.25 25.38
C ASP A 392 -8.59 -7.47 24.82
N GLY A 393 -8.82 -6.33 24.18
CA GLY A 393 -7.78 -5.44 23.68
C GLY A 393 -7.20 -5.82 22.32
N TYR A 394 -7.76 -6.82 21.62
CA TYR A 394 -7.30 -7.26 20.30
C TYR A 394 -8.19 -6.76 19.18
N TYR A 395 -7.57 -6.43 18.06
CA TYR A 395 -8.20 -6.14 16.78
C TYR A 395 -8.16 -7.37 15.89
N ALA A 396 -9.33 -7.84 15.45
CA ALA A 396 -9.48 -8.91 14.46
C ALA A 396 -9.29 -8.33 13.05
N THR A 397 -8.20 -8.73 12.39
CA THR A 397 -7.76 -8.09 11.14
C THR A 397 -8.52 -8.53 9.90
N GLY A 398 -9.19 -9.68 9.97
CA GLY A 398 -9.76 -10.36 8.81
C GLY A 398 -8.73 -11.09 7.95
N ASP A 399 -7.44 -11.01 8.30
CA ASP A 399 -6.39 -11.77 7.63
C ASP A 399 -6.21 -13.13 8.31
N ILE A 400 -5.91 -14.16 7.52
CA ILE A 400 -5.66 -15.52 7.98
C ILE A 400 -4.16 -15.82 7.87
N GLY A 401 -3.64 -16.51 8.87
CA GLY A 401 -2.24 -16.91 8.88
C GLY A 401 -1.94 -18.00 9.89
N PHE A 402 -0.66 -18.19 10.16
CA PHE A 402 -0.15 -19.05 11.22
C PHE A 402 1.16 -18.51 11.79
N LEU A 403 1.51 -18.93 12.99
CA LEU A 403 2.83 -18.71 13.58
C LEU A 403 3.68 -19.98 13.43
N ASP A 404 4.96 -19.80 13.17
CA ASP A 404 5.95 -20.89 13.16
C ASP A 404 7.28 -20.34 13.71
N ASP A 405 7.73 -20.88 14.84
CA ASP A 405 8.89 -20.38 15.61
C ASP A 405 8.76 -18.87 15.92
N GLY A 406 7.53 -18.42 16.25
CA GLY A 406 7.23 -17.02 16.57
C GLY A 406 7.27 -16.06 15.38
N GLU A 407 7.52 -16.51 14.15
CA GLU A 407 7.37 -15.73 12.93
C GLU A 407 5.96 -15.85 12.37
N LEU A 408 5.43 -14.76 11.82
CA LEU A 408 4.10 -14.66 11.25
C LEU A 408 4.13 -14.98 9.76
N PHE A 409 3.15 -15.75 9.31
CA PHE A 409 2.93 -16.13 7.91
C PHE A 409 1.48 -15.79 7.53
N ILE A 410 1.30 -14.99 6.48
CA ILE A 410 -0.02 -14.61 5.98
C ILE A 410 -0.38 -15.55 4.84
N THR A 411 -1.56 -16.16 4.89
CA THR A 411 -2.04 -17.07 3.85
C THR A 411 -3.19 -16.49 3.02
N GLY A 412 -3.93 -15.50 3.54
CA GLY A 412 -5.03 -14.86 2.80
C GLY A 412 -5.96 -14.06 3.69
N ARG A 413 -7.15 -13.78 3.20
CA ARG A 413 -8.20 -13.07 3.93
C ARG A 413 -9.44 -13.96 4.15
N ILE A 414 -10.16 -13.73 5.23
CA ILE A 414 -11.45 -14.39 5.50
C ILE A 414 -12.42 -14.15 4.33
N SER A 415 -12.47 -12.92 3.82
CA SER A 415 -13.33 -12.53 2.69
C SER A 415 -12.99 -13.24 1.37
N ASP A 416 -11.75 -13.73 1.23
CA ASP A 416 -11.21 -14.28 0.00
C ASP A 416 -11.06 -15.81 0.08
N ARG A 417 -11.63 -16.40 1.14
CA ARG A 417 -11.60 -17.85 1.39
C ARG A 417 -12.60 -18.57 0.49
N ILE A 418 -12.13 -19.64 -0.13
CA ILE A 418 -12.90 -20.55 -1.00
C ILE A 418 -13.05 -21.89 -0.27
N LYS A 419 -14.29 -22.32 -0.01
CA LYS A 419 -14.58 -23.58 0.68
C LYS A 419 -14.96 -24.66 -0.33
N VAL A 420 -14.20 -25.75 -0.40
CA VAL A 420 -14.44 -26.89 -1.29
C VAL A 420 -14.34 -28.19 -0.51
N GLY A 421 -15.40 -28.99 -0.50
CA GLY A 421 -15.40 -30.31 0.12
C GLY A 421 -15.01 -30.33 1.61
N GLY A 422 -15.30 -29.24 2.34
CA GLY A 422 -14.92 -29.07 3.75
C GLY A 422 -13.51 -28.57 3.98
N GLN A 423 -12.74 -28.37 2.92
CA GLN A 423 -11.40 -27.75 3.00
C GLN A 423 -11.49 -26.26 2.64
N SER A 424 -10.59 -25.47 3.24
CA SER A 424 -10.46 -24.02 2.98
C SER A 424 -9.23 -23.74 2.14
N TYR A 425 -9.43 -23.03 1.05
CA TYR A 425 -8.42 -22.50 0.13
C TYR A 425 -8.54 -20.99 0.11
N PHE A 426 -7.56 -20.30 -0.47
CA PHE A 426 -7.64 -18.86 -0.70
C PHE A 426 -7.70 -18.56 -2.21
N ALA A 427 -8.44 -17.53 -2.57
CA ALA A 427 -8.55 -17.11 -3.97
C ALA A 427 -7.18 -16.86 -4.61
N SER A 428 -6.22 -16.33 -3.84
CA SER A 428 -4.84 -16.13 -4.26
C SER A 428 -4.12 -17.42 -4.68
N ASP A 429 -4.43 -18.57 -4.09
CA ASP A 429 -3.80 -19.85 -4.48
C ASP A 429 -4.19 -20.24 -5.90
N PHE A 430 -5.46 -20.03 -6.23
CA PHE A 430 -5.98 -20.27 -7.59
C PHE A 430 -5.45 -19.23 -8.58
N GLU A 431 -5.45 -17.95 -8.20
CA GLU A 431 -5.00 -16.85 -9.05
C GLU A 431 -3.53 -17.03 -9.45
N GLN A 432 -2.66 -17.27 -8.47
CA GLN A 432 -1.24 -17.55 -8.72
C GLN A 432 -1.03 -18.81 -9.60
N ALA A 433 -1.83 -19.84 -9.41
CA ALA A 433 -1.76 -21.02 -10.26
C ALA A 433 -2.15 -20.69 -11.71
N VAL A 434 -3.26 -19.98 -11.91
CA VAL A 434 -3.74 -19.60 -13.26
C VAL A 434 -2.76 -18.66 -13.96
N GLU A 435 -2.16 -17.73 -13.25
CA GLU A 435 -1.20 -16.74 -13.79
C GLU A 435 0.15 -17.32 -14.20
N ARG A 436 0.45 -18.59 -13.83
CA ARG A 436 1.63 -19.32 -14.34
C ARG A 436 1.48 -19.82 -15.78
N LEU A 437 0.27 -19.76 -16.32
CA LEU A 437 0.03 -20.17 -17.70
C LEU A 437 0.44 -19.05 -18.67
N ASP A 438 1.22 -19.39 -19.67
CA ASP A 438 1.85 -18.49 -20.64
C ASP A 438 0.90 -17.54 -21.39
N PHE A 439 -0.37 -17.91 -21.50
CA PHE A 439 -1.41 -17.13 -22.17
C PHE A 439 -2.25 -16.25 -21.24
N VAL A 440 -2.04 -16.33 -19.91
CA VAL A 440 -2.74 -15.51 -18.91
C VAL A 440 -1.89 -14.28 -18.61
N ARG A 441 -2.53 -13.14 -18.51
CA ARG A 441 -1.84 -11.90 -18.17
C ARG A 441 -1.54 -11.84 -16.67
N ASP A 442 -0.30 -11.54 -16.32
CA ASP A 442 0.16 -11.43 -14.94
C ASP A 442 -0.65 -10.42 -14.11
N GLY A 443 -1.04 -10.82 -12.91
CA GLY A 443 -1.84 -9.99 -12.02
C GLY A 443 -3.24 -9.69 -12.58
N ARG A 444 -3.72 -10.45 -13.57
CA ARG A 444 -4.99 -10.22 -14.26
C ARG A 444 -5.95 -11.38 -14.15
N THR A 445 -5.91 -12.05 -13.01
CA THR A 445 -6.85 -13.11 -12.62
C THR A 445 -7.62 -12.70 -11.36
N CYS A 446 -8.89 -13.04 -11.30
CA CYS A 446 -9.73 -12.92 -10.12
C CYS A 446 -10.53 -14.19 -9.96
N VAL A 447 -10.39 -14.86 -8.81
CA VAL A 447 -11.13 -16.07 -8.50
C VAL A 447 -12.16 -15.77 -7.42
N LEU A 448 -13.38 -16.21 -7.65
CA LEU A 448 -14.55 -15.94 -6.81
C LEU A 448 -15.22 -17.23 -6.40
N GLN A 449 -15.84 -17.25 -5.22
CA GLN A 449 -16.82 -18.25 -4.86
C GLN A 449 -18.22 -17.66 -4.98
N ILE A 450 -19.03 -18.20 -5.90
CA ILE A 450 -20.43 -17.80 -6.11
C ILE A 450 -21.32 -18.98 -5.74
N GLY A 451 -21.93 -18.91 -4.58
CA GLY A 451 -22.65 -20.06 -4.02
C GLY A 451 -21.73 -21.25 -3.76
N GLN A 452 -21.90 -22.35 -4.50
CA GLN A 452 -21.03 -23.54 -4.44
C GLN A 452 -19.99 -23.59 -5.55
N ASP A 453 -20.06 -22.66 -6.50
CA ASP A 453 -19.24 -22.68 -7.70
C ASP A 453 -17.99 -21.79 -7.53
N ILE A 454 -16.89 -22.22 -8.16
CA ILE A 454 -15.66 -21.44 -8.24
C ILE A 454 -15.60 -20.84 -9.64
N VAL A 455 -15.64 -19.52 -9.70
CA VAL A 455 -15.59 -18.76 -10.96
C VAL A 455 -14.19 -18.17 -11.14
N VAL A 456 -13.57 -18.46 -12.28
CA VAL A 456 -12.26 -17.91 -12.68
C VAL A 456 -12.49 -16.84 -13.73
N LEU A 457 -12.10 -15.61 -13.41
CA LEU A 457 -12.14 -14.46 -14.31
C LEU A 457 -10.71 -14.09 -14.66
N ALA A 458 -10.33 -14.18 -15.96
CA ALA A 458 -8.97 -13.93 -16.38
C ALA A 458 -8.90 -13.01 -17.61
N GLU A 459 -7.93 -12.11 -17.65
CA GLU A 459 -7.52 -11.43 -18.88
C GLU A 459 -6.44 -12.26 -19.57
N VAL A 460 -6.70 -12.69 -20.81
CA VAL A 460 -5.83 -13.59 -21.55
C VAL A 460 -5.34 -12.97 -22.86
N ASP A 461 -4.30 -13.53 -23.44
CA ASP A 461 -3.74 -13.13 -24.71
C ASP A 461 -4.61 -13.56 -25.91
N ARG A 462 -4.12 -13.32 -27.13
CA ARG A 462 -4.83 -13.68 -28.35
C ARG A 462 -4.89 -15.19 -28.57
N THR A 463 -3.84 -15.91 -28.18
CA THR A 463 -3.74 -17.36 -28.39
C THR A 463 -4.86 -18.11 -27.67
N ALA A 464 -5.09 -17.76 -26.40
CA ALA A 464 -6.19 -18.33 -25.62
C ALA A 464 -7.58 -17.92 -26.12
N ARG A 465 -7.68 -16.74 -26.76
CA ARG A 465 -8.94 -16.27 -27.36
C ARG A 465 -9.28 -16.99 -28.66
N ASP A 466 -8.27 -17.40 -29.39
CA ASP A 466 -8.44 -18.15 -30.67
C ASP A 466 -8.79 -19.64 -30.42
N ASP A 467 -8.41 -20.19 -29.23
CA ASP A 467 -8.77 -21.55 -28.76
C ASP A 467 -9.31 -21.51 -27.32
N VAL A 468 -10.54 -21.04 -27.18
CA VAL A 468 -11.21 -20.88 -25.87
C VAL A 468 -11.35 -22.20 -25.12
N GLU A 469 -11.78 -23.26 -25.78
CA GLU A 469 -12.05 -24.55 -25.11
C GLU A 469 -10.74 -25.23 -24.69
N GLY A 470 -9.71 -25.23 -25.55
CA GLY A 470 -8.40 -25.78 -25.22
C GLY A 470 -7.71 -25.03 -24.08
N SER A 471 -7.76 -23.70 -24.10
CA SER A 471 -7.15 -22.89 -23.04
C SER A 471 -7.90 -23.01 -21.70
N ARG A 472 -9.24 -23.10 -21.70
CA ARG A 472 -10.03 -23.41 -20.50
C ARG A 472 -9.66 -24.76 -19.91
N ALA A 473 -9.54 -25.79 -20.76
CA ALA A 473 -9.12 -27.13 -20.32
C ALA A 473 -7.73 -27.12 -19.68
N ARG A 474 -6.78 -26.33 -20.24
CA ARG A 474 -5.45 -26.13 -19.65
C ARG A 474 -5.52 -25.47 -18.26
N ILE A 475 -6.38 -24.46 -18.06
CA ILE A 475 -6.60 -23.83 -16.75
C ILE A 475 -7.12 -24.86 -15.74
N VAL A 476 -8.17 -25.59 -16.11
CA VAL A 476 -8.78 -26.62 -15.23
C VAL A 476 -7.76 -27.70 -14.85
N ASP A 477 -7.06 -28.27 -15.82
CA ASP A 477 -6.03 -29.30 -15.60
C ASP A 477 -4.89 -28.77 -14.71
N HIS A 478 -4.46 -27.52 -14.93
CA HIS A 478 -3.42 -26.90 -14.12
C HIS A 478 -3.87 -26.66 -12.66
N LEU A 479 -5.10 -26.21 -12.43
CA LEU A 479 -5.66 -26.04 -11.08
C LEU A 479 -5.77 -27.37 -10.35
N VAL A 480 -6.18 -28.43 -11.02
CA VAL A 480 -6.21 -29.80 -10.43
C VAL A 480 -4.80 -30.23 -9.98
N LYS A 481 -3.78 -29.97 -10.81
CA LYS A 481 -2.39 -30.36 -10.51
C LYS A 481 -1.73 -29.52 -9.43
N THR A 482 -2.06 -28.25 -9.33
CA THR A 482 -1.36 -27.30 -8.44
C THR A 482 -2.11 -27.00 -7.14
N VAL A 483 -3.44 -26.89 -7.21
CA VAL A 483 -4.30 -26.57 -6.07
C VAL A 483 -5.06 -27.80 -5.55
N GLY A 484 -5.19 -28.84 -6.40
CA GLY A 484 -5.94 -30.05 -6.06
C GLY A 484 -7.47 -29.89 -6.17
N VAL A 485 -7.96 -28.83 -6.82
CA VAL A 485 -9.37 -28.48 -6.92
C VAL A 485 -9.82 -28.48 -8.37
N THR A 486 -10.97 -29.09 -8.65
CA THR A 486 -11.59 -29.09 -9.97
C THR A 486 -12.55 -27.92 -10.10
N VAL A 487 -12.35 -27.10 -11.13
CA VAL A 487 -13.26 -26.01 -11.53
C VAL A 487 -13.97 -26.45 -12.84
N ARG A 488 -15.25 -26.13 -12.98
CA ARG A 488 -15.94 -26.41 -14.24
C ARG A 488 -15.40 -25.52 -15.36
N SER A 489 -15.17 -26.07 -16.54
CA SER A 489 -14.68 -25.31 -17.70
C SER A 489 -15.63 -24.15 -18.07
N SER A 490 -16.94 -24.33 -17.85
CA SER A 490 -17.97 -23.29 -18.03
C SER A 490 -17.80 -22.08 -17.11
N ASP A 491 -17.16 -22.25 -15.97
CA ASP A 491 -16.99 -21.21 -14.94
C ASP A 491 -15.63 -20.48 -15.09
N VAL A 492 -14.87 -20.79 -16.15
CA VAL A 492 -13.68 -20.06 -16.54
C VAL A 492 -14.07 -19.02 -17.59
N HIS A 493 -13.98 -17.75 -17.25
CA HIS A 493 -14.40 -16.65 -18.12
C HIS A 493 -13.24 -15.73 -18.48
N TYR A 494 -13.15 -15.37 -19.76
CA TYR A 494 -12.16 -14.44 -20.28
C TYR A 494 -12.74 -13.04 -20.39
N LEU A 495 -12.10 -12.12 -19.67
CA LEU A 495 -12.49 -10.71 -19.63
C LEU A 495 -11.79 -9.90 -20.72
N ARG A 496 -12.39 -8.78 -21.10
CA ARG A 496 -11.70 -7.74 -21.85
C ARG A 496 -10.71 -7.01 -20.93
N PRO A 497 -9.60 -6.50 -21.46
CA PRO A 497 -8.65 -5.71 -20.68
C PRO A 497 -9.32 -4.56 -19.94
N GLY A 498 -8.94 -4.38 -18.66
CA GLY A 498 -9.46 -3.29 -17.80
C GLY A 498 -10.80 -3.55 -17.13
N GLN A 499 -11.32 -4.79 -17.18
CA GLN A 499 -12.55 -5.16 -16.47
C GLN A 499 -12.32 -5.57 -15.01
N LEU A 500 -11.09 -5.95 -14.65
CA LEU A 500 -10.76 -6.29 -13.26
C LEU A 500 -10.63 -5.02 -12.42
N GLU A 501 -11.56 -4.84 -11.49
CA GLU A 501 -11.53 -3.70 -10.57
C GLU A 501 -10.47 -3.87 -9.50
N ARG A 502 -9.69 -2.82 -9.28
CA ARG A 502 -8.67 -2.76 -8.23
C ARG A 502 -8.83 -1.52 -7.35
N THR A 503 -8.33 -1.63 -6.12
CA THR A 503 -8.19 -0.48 -5.22
C THR A 503 -7.08 0.44 -5.72
N SER A 504 -6.98 1.63 -5.12
CA SER A 504 -5.87 2.57 -5.37
C SER A 504 -4.48 2.01 -5.02
N SER A 505 -4.45 0.95 -4.19
CA SER A 505 -3.22 0.21 -3.83
C SER A 505 -2.96 -1.02 -4.72
N GLY A 506 -3.71 -1.20 -5.80
CA GLY A 506 -3.56 -2.33 -6.71
C GLY A 506 -4.33 -3.60 -6.31
N LYS A 507 -4.89 -3.70 -5.10
CA LYS A 507 -5.61 -4.89 -4.61
C LYS A 507 -6.90 -5.15 -5.39
N LEU A 508 -7.19 -6.42 -5.71
CA LEU A 508 -8.44 -6.82 -6.35
C LEU A 508 -9.66 -6.49 -5.47
N ARG A 509 -10.69 -5.91 -6.06
CA ARG A 509 -11.98 -5.62 -5.43
C ARG A 509 -12.95 -6.79 -5.62
N ARG A 510 -12.60 -7.96 -5.05
CA ARG A 510 -13.33 -9.23 -5.28
C ARG A 510 -14.82 -9.12 -5.06
N ARG A 511 -15.26 -8.42 -4.02
CA ARG A 511 -16.70 -8.21 -3.76
C ARG A 511 -17.38 -7.45 -4.90
N ALA A 512 -16.75 -6.37 -5.40
CA ALA A 512 -17.30 -5.63 -6.53
C ALA A 512 -17.32 -6.49 -7.82
N MET A 513 -16.29 -7.32 -8.01
CA MET A 513 -16.24 -8.28 -9.11
C MET A 513 -17.33 -9.36 -9.00
N ALA A 514 -17.58 -9.89 -7.80
CA ALA A 514 -18.66 -10.83 -7.56
C ALA A 514 -20.03 -10.21 -7.86
N GLU A 515 -20.31 -9.01 -7.33
CA GLU A 515 -21.53 -8.27 -7.60
C GLU A 515 -21.69 -7.95 -9.12
N ALA A 516 -20.60 -7.60 -9.80
CA ALA A 516 -20.62 -7.33 -11.23
C ALA A 516 -20.86 -8.61 -12.05
N TYR A 517 -20.31 -9.75 -11.63
CA TYR A 517 -20.55 -11.05 -12.24
C TYR A 517 -22.01 -11.48 -12.09
N GLU A 518 -22.54 -11.50 -10.87
CA GLU A 518 -23.93 -11.89 -10.56
C GLU A 518 -24.97 -11.01 -11.27
N GLN A 519 -24.66 -9.72 -11.48
CA GLN A 519 -25.51 -8.78 -12.19
C GLN A 519 -25.31 -8.77 -13.71
N GLY A 520 -24.44 -9.62 -14.26
CA GLY A 520 -24.16 -9.68 -15.70
C GLY A 520 -23.53 -8.40 -16.26
N ARG A 521 -22.86 -7.59 -15.45
CA ARG A 521 -22.24 -6.33 -15.86
C ARG A 521 -20.85 -6.49 -16.47
N LEU A 522 -20.21 -7.64 -16.27
CA LEU A 522 -18.89 -7.91 -16.83
C LEU A 522 -18.97 -8.16 -18.33
N LYS A 523 -18.00 -7.59 -19.08
CA LYS A 523 -17.88 -7.77 -20.52
C LYS A 523 -16.69 -8.69 -20.82
N GLY A 524 -16.96 -9.84 -21.37
CA GLY A 524 -15.95 -10.84 -21.70
C GLY A 524 -16.18 -11.45 -23.08
N LEU A 525 -15.24 -12.32 -23.46
CA LEU A 525 -15.32 -13.11 -24.70
C LEU A 525 -16.19 -14.35 -24.52
N THR A 526 -16.36 -14.79 -23.27
CA THR A 526 -17.00 -16.06 -22.91
C THR A 526 -18.13 -15.90 -21.89
N LEU A 527 -18.49 -14.66 -21.55
CA LEU A 527 -19.67 -14.36 -20.75
C LEU A 527 -20.86 -14.25 -21.72
N ASP A 528 -21.85 -15.10 -21.53
CA ASP A 528 -23.11 -14.96 -22.27
C ASP A 528 -23.74 -13.60 -21.94
N PRO A 529 -24.33 -12.90 -22.92
CA PRO A 529 -25.14 -11.73 -22.61
C PRO A 529 -26.25 -12.18 -21.63
N PRO A 530 -26.64 -11.33 -20.63
CA PRO A 530 -27.71 -11.69 -19.71
C PRO A 530 -28.91 -12.16 -20.53
N ALA A 531 -29.44 -13.34 -20.19
CA ALA A 531 -30.63 -13.86 -20.83
C ALA A 531 -31.69 -12.76 -20.76
N GLY A 532 -32.05 -12.22 -21.92
CA GLY A 532 -32.87 -11.04 -22.04
C GLY A 532 -34.15 -11.14 -21.24
N GLY A 533 -34.33 -10.13 -20.36
CA GLY A 533 -35.59 -9.79 -19.81
C GLY A 533 -36.17 -8.60 -20.58
#